data_046e7d15b06f1f9e0cf9773efb97ed18
#
_entry.id   046e7d15b06f1f9e0cf9773efb97ed18
#
_cell.length_a   1.000
_cell.length_b   1.000
_cell.length_c   1.000
_cell.angle_alpha   90.00
_cell.angle_beta   90.00
_cell.angle_gamma   90.00
#
_symmetry.space_group_name_H-M   'P 1'
#
loop_
_entity.id
_entity.type
_entity.pdbx_description
1 polymer ?
#
loop_
_entity_poly.entity_id
_entity_poly.type
_entity_poly.pdbx_seq_one_letter_code
_entity_poly.pdbx_strand_id
1 'polypeptide(L)'
;MRIAHIHWSLGTGGIETMLPDIANEQAKTNEVALIIINDWVEPSILAKVDQERVKVVLINRHEGSKSPWPIIKLNLFLMKFRPDVIHTHAHHLINLVIYPFGKRVRTIHNTHNVSDEYPKYDKLISISKAVYEFTLNQGFDSVVADNGIPVSRIVHTKVAPFSDGKLHFVQVSRLYIEQKGQDILLLSLIHI
;
A
#
# COMPACT_ATOMS: atom_id res chain seq x y z
N MET A 1 15.92 10.47 -8.85
CA MET A 1 16.18 9.12 -8.28
C MET A 1 15.34 8.08 -9.03
N ARG A 2 15.74 6.82 -8.97
CA ARG A 2 14.96 5.68 -9.48
C ARG A 2 14.34 4.95 -8.31
N ILE A 3 13.02 4.87 -8.27
CA ILE A 3 12.25 4.29 -7.17
C ILE A 3 11.48 3.08 -7.69
N ALA A 4 11.65 1.92 -7.05
CA ALA A 4 10.90 0.71 -7.37
C ALA A 4 9.94 0.39 -6.22
N HIS A 5 8.64 0.63 -6.42
CA HIS A 5 7.61 0.14 -5.51
C HIS A 5 7.28 -1.32 -5.82
N ILE A 6 7.23 -2.14 -4.79
CA ILE A 6 6.90 -3.57 -4.93
C ILE A 6 5.71 -3.90 -4.04
N HIS A 7 4.69 -4.52 -4.64
CA HIS A 7 3.51 -4.99 -3.91
C HIS A 7 3.05 -6.36 -4.44
N TRP A 8 2.28 -7.10 -3.63
CA TRP A 8 1.83 -8.43 -4.04
C TRP A 8 0.83 -8.38 -5.18
N SER A 9 -0.22 -7.59 -5.05
CA SER A 9 -1.33 -7.51 -5.99
C SER A 9 -1.77 -6.05 -6.17
N LEU A 10 -2.62 -5.79 -7.12
CA LEU A 10 -3.24 -4.48 -7.30
C LEU A 10 -4.77 -4.63 -7.29
N GLY A 11 -5.29 -5.06 -6.14
CA GLY A 11 -6.72 -5.25 -5.92
C GLY A 11 -7.42 -4.01 -5.37
N THR A 12 -8.56 -4.19 -4.68
CA THR A 12 -9.41 -3.10 -4.17
C THR A 12 -9.12 -2.74 -2.72
N GLY A 13 -7.96 -3.08 -2.17
CA GLY A 13 -7.57 -2.74 -0.81
C GLY A 13 -7.14 -1.28 -0.65
N GLY A 14 -6.99 -0.84 0.61
CA GLY A 14 -6.57 0.53 0.91
C GLY A 14 -5.17 0.86 0.41
N ILE A 15 -4.22 -0.09 0.54
CA ILE A 15 -2.85 0.08 0.05
C ILE A 15 -2.85 0.15 -1.48
N GLU A 16 -3.55 -0.77 -2.12
CA GLU A 16 -3.60 -0.93 -3.57
C GLU A 16 -4.26 0.29 -4.24
N THR A 17 -5.22 0.93 -3.57
CA THR A 17 -5.86 2.14 -4.09
C THR A 17 -5.02 3.40 -3.91
N MET A 18 -4.16 3.43 -2.89
CA MET A 18 -3.26 4.55 -2.60
C MET A 18 -1.93 4.47 -3.37
N LEU A 19 -1.47 3.28 -3.67
CA LEU A 19 -0.17 3.06 -4.30
C LEU A 19 -0.03 3.73 -5.69
N PRO A 20 -1.05 3.71 -6.57
CA PRO A 20 -1.06 4.53 -7.79
C PRO A 20 -0.83 6.02 -7.52
N ASP A 21 -1.47 6.58 -6.49
CA ASP A 21 -1.34 8.00 -6.18
C ASP A 21 0.07 8.37 -5.75
N ILE A 22 0.68 7.54 -4.89
CA ILE A 22 2.07 7.71 -4.46
C ILE A 22 3.01 7.61 -5.66
N ALA A 23 2.83 6.60 -6.51
CA ALA A 23 3.68 6.39 -7.68
C ALA A 23 3.57 7.56 -8.67
N ASN A 24 2.36 8.02 -8.96
CA ASN A 24 2.09 9.15 -9.85
C ASN A 24 2.72 10.45 -9.32
N GLU A 25 2.57 10.72 -8.01
CA GLU A 25 3.13 11.94 -7.42
C GLU A 25 4.65 11.92 -7.46
N GLN A 26 5.26 10.79 -7.11
CA GLN A 26 6.71 10.64 -7.14
C GLN A 26 7.28 10.69 -8.57
N ALA A 27 6.51 10.22 -9.56
CA ALA A 27 6.92 10.23 -10.96
C ALA A 27 7.00 11.63 -11.58
N LYS A 28 6.51 12.66 -10.89
CA LYS A 28 6.68 14.05 -11.34
C LYS A 28 8.15 14.51 -11.31
N THR A 29 8.96 13.93 -10.43
CA THR A 29 10.35 14.34 -10.22
C THR A 29 11.36 13.17 -10.21
N ASN A 30 10.88 11.94 -10.33
CA ASN A 30 11.70 10.74 -10.26
C ASN A 30 11.33 9.75 -11.39
N GLU A 31 12.21 8.80 -11.68
CA GLU A 31 11.86 7.62 -12.45
C GLU A 31 11.23 6.59 -11.51
N VAL A 32 9.97 6.24 -11.74
CA VAL A 32 9.23 5.34 -10.86
C VAL A 32 8.82 4.07 -11.59
N ALA A 33 9.06 2.93 -10.95
CA ALA A 33 8.52 1.65 -11.36
C ALA A 33 7.55 1.13 -10.29
N LEU A 34 6.37 0.68 -10.72
CA LEU A 34 5.38 -0.02 -9.91
C LEU A 34 5.39 -1.49 -10.31
N ILE A 35 5.85 -2.36 -9.41
CA ILE A 35 6.06 -3.77 -9.67
C ILE A 35 5.02 -4.57 -8.88
N ILE A 36 4.18 -5.31 -9.60
CA ILE A 36 3.15 -6.18 -9.02
C ILE A 36 3.58 -7.63 -9.21
N ILE A 37 3.66 -8.36 -8.10
CA ILE A 37 4.20 -9.73 -8.09
C ILE A 37 3.18 -10.74 -8.57
N ASN A 38 1.98 -10.76 -7.97
CA ASN A 38 0.94 -11.72 -8.31
C ASN A 38 0.16 -11.31 -9.57
N ASP A 39 -0.62 -12.21 -10.09
CA ASP A 39 -1.42 -12.03 -11.29
C ASP A 39 -2.79 -11.36 -11.03
N TRP A 40 -3.13 -11.09 -9.75
CA TRP A 40 -4.35 -10.39 -9.41
C TRP A 40 -4.16 -8.87 -9.53
N VAL A 41 -4.70 -8.32 -10.62
CA VAL A 41 -4.67 -6.89 -10.93
C VAL A 41 -6.08 -6.45 -11.30
N GLU A 42 -6.63 -5.52 -10.52
CA GLU A 42 -7.93 -4.90 -10.79
C GLU A 42 -7.76 -3.79 -11.85
N PRO A 43 -8.41 -3.91 -13.02
CA PRO A 43 -8.23 -2.96 -14.12
C PRO A 43 -8.57 -1.51 -13.74
N SER A 44 -9.59 -1.31 -12.90
CA SER A 44 -10.01 0.02 -12.45
C SER A 44 -8.97 0.70 -11.55
N ILE A 45 -8.17 -0.07 -10.83
CA ILE A 45 -7.07 0.44 -10.01
C ILE A 45 -5.83 0.68 -10.88
N LEU A 46 -5.52 -0.24 -11.80
CA LEU A 46 -4.43 -0.06 -12.75
C LEU A 46 -4.61 1.18 -13.64
N ALA A 47 -5.84 1.46 -14.05
CA ALA A 47 -6.18 2.65 -14.84
C ALA A 47 -5.91 3.98 -14.11
N LYS A 48 -5.73 3.98 -12.78
CA LYS A 48 -5.34 5.17 -12.01
C LYS A 48 -3.84 5.49 -12.10
N VAL A 49 -3.03 4.53 -12.56
CA VAL A 49 -1.60 4.74 -12.73
C VAL A 49 -1.34 5.53 -14.00
N ASP A 50 -0.61 6.62 -13.89
CA ASP A 50 -0.11 7.39 -15.04
C ASP A 50 1.01 6.58 -15.73
N GLN A 51 0.61 5.72 -16.67
CA GLN A 51 1.52 4.80 -17.35
C GLN A 51 2.47 5.48 -18.34
N GLU A 52 2.31 6.77 -18.59
CA GLU A 52 3.28 7.56 -19.35
C GLU A 52 4.52 7.90 -18.50
N ARG A 53 4.31 8.08 -17.19
CA ARG A 53 5.36 8.47 -16.23
C ARG A 53 5.81 7.33 -15.33
N VAL A 54 4.90 6.43 -14.95
CA VAL A 54 5.17 5.30 -14.08
C VAL A 54 5.31 4.03 -14.88
N LYS A 55 6.45 3.38 -14.74
CA LYS A 55 6.71 2.10 -15.39
C LYS A 55 6.03 0.95 -14.65
N VAL A 56 4.89 0.49 -15.14
CA VAL A 56 4.18 -0.66 -14.57
C VAL A 56 4.85 -1.96 -15.02
N VAL A 57 5.13 -2.86 -14.06
CA VAL A 57 5.76 -4.16 -14.30
C VAL A 57 4.93 -5.26 -13.64
N LEU A 58 4.26 -6.06 -14.45
CA LEU A 58 3.48 -7.20 -14.00
C LEU A 58 4.37 -8.45 -14.07
N ILE A 59 4.66 -9.04 -12.91
CA ILE A 59 5.45 -10.28 -12.82
C ILE A 59 4.58 -11.48 -13.16
N ASN A 60 3.26 -11.41 -12.85
CA ASN A 60 2.26 -12.43 -13.12
C ASN A 60 2.58 -13.78 -12.45
N ARG A 61 2.88 -13.75 -11.16
CA ARG A 61 3.06 -14.95 -10.36
C ARG A 61 1.71 -15.44 -9.86
N HIS A 62 1.34 -16.66 -10.19
CA HIS A 62 0.18 -17.29 -9.56
C HIS A 62 0.41 -17.48 -8.06
N GLU A 63 -0.60 -17.21 -7.26
CA GLU A 63 -0.55 -17.46 -5.84
C GLU A 63 -0.28 -18.95 -5.57
N GLY A 64 0.61 -19.26 -4.61
CA GLY A 64 1.04 -20.63 -4.34
C GLY A 64 2.05 -21.21 -5.34
N SER A 65 2.40 -20.51 -6.42
CA SER A 65 3.39 -20.99 -7.38
C SER A 65 4.76 -21.20 -6.75
N LYS A 66 5.35 -22.38 -6.99
CA LYS A 66 6.73 -22.72 -6.61
C LYS A 66 7.75 -22.42 -7.72
N SER A 67 7.31 -21.87 -8.86
CA SER A 67 8.19 -21.54 -9.99
C SER A 67 9.19 -20.45 -9.60
N PRO A 68 10.49 -20.59 -9.91
CA PRO A 68 11.48 -19.55 -9.68
C PRO A 68 11.42 -18.42 -10.71
N TRP A 69 10.80 -18.64 -11.87
CA TRP A 69 10.80 -17.69 -12.99
C TRP A 69 10.27 -16.29 -12.64
N PRO A 70 9.18 -16.13 -11.88
CA PRO A 70 8.72 -14.82 -11.45
C PRO A 70 9.77 -14.05 -10.63
N ILE A 71 10.51 -14.75 -9.76
CA ILE A 71 11.55 -14.15 -8.93
C ILE A 71 12.75 -13.75 -9.81
N ILE A 72 13.12 -14.59 -10.76
CA ILE A 72 14.16 -14.28 -11.74
C ILE A 72 13.75 -13.04 -12.55
N LYS A 73 12.52 -12.99 -13.09
CA LYS A 73 11.98 -11.85 -13.85
C LYS A 73 12.04 -10.55 -13.04
N LEU A 74 11.64 -10.59 -11.76
CA LEU A 74 11.73 -9.45 -10.83
C LEU A 74 13.17 -8.94 -10.76
N ASN A 75 14.12 -9.83 -10.46
CA ASN A 75 15.50 -9.43 -10.23
C ASN A 75 16.23 -8.99 -11.51
N LEU A 76 15.93 -9.60 -12.64
CA LEU A 76 16.43 -9.11 -13.94
C LEU A 76 15.91 -7.70 -14.25
N PHE A 77 14.64 -7.43 -13.93
CA PHE A 77 14.10 -6.08 -14.06
C PHE A 77 14.83 -5.11 -13.13
N LEU A 78 15.02 -5.44 -11.84
CA LEU A 78 15.72 -4.60 -10.88
C LEU A 78 17.17 -4.32 -11.31
N MET A 79 17.87 -5.33 -11.82
CA MET A 79 19.24 -5.15 -12.35
C MET A 79 19.30 -4.21 -13.56
N LYS A 80 18.27 -4.25 -14.42
CA LYS A 80 18.17 -3.34 -15.58
C LYS A 80 17.75 -1.93 -15.15
N PHE A 81 16.76 -1.82 -14.27
CA PHE A 81 16.21 -0.54 -13.81
C PHE A 81 17.17 0.18 -12.87
N ARG A 82 17.96 -0.56 -12.08
CA ARG A 82 18.95 -0.06 -11.10
C ARG A 82 18.33 0.96 -10.13
N PRO A 83 17.33 0.56 -9.33
CA PRO A 83 16.68 1.48 -8.42
C PRO A 83 17.65 1.99 -7.34
N ASP A 84 17.56 3.28 -7.03
CA ASP A 84 18.23 3.89 -5.88
C ASP A 84 17.46 3.55 -4.58
N VAL A 85 16.14 3.34 -4.70
CA VAL A 85 15.25 2.95 -3.60
C VAL A 85 14.36 1.80 -4.02
N ILE A 86 14.32 0.76 -3.20
CA ILE A 86 13.37 -0.35 -3.28
C ILE A 86 12.38 -0.19 -2.13
N HIS A 87 11.14 0.12 -2.45
CA HIS A 87 10.10 0.41 -1.48
C HIS A 87 9.04 -0.70 -1.50
N THR A 88 8.93 -1.43 -0.39
CA THR A 88 7.93 -2.50 -0.25
C THR A 88 6.77 -2.07 0.64
N HIS A 89 5.56 -2.58 0.35
CA HIS A 89 4.34 -2.23 1.06
C HIS A 89 3.67 -3.41 1.76
N ALA A 90 4.27 -4.61 1.67
CA ALA A 90 3.72 -5.82 2.28
C ALA A 90 4.82 -6.75 2.78
N HIS A 91 4.44 -7.71 3.65
CA HIS A 91 5.35 -8.73 4.21
C HIS A 91 5.93 -9.64 3.11
N HIS A 92 7.09 -10.20 3.39
CA HIS A 92 7.81 -11.19 2.59
C HIS A 92 8.32 -10.72 1.22
N LEU A 93 8.02 -9.50 0.78
CA LEU A 93 8.46 -8.98 -0.51
C LEU A 93 9.98 -8.81 -0.57
N ILE A 94 10.60 -8.37 0.51
CA ILE A 94 12.06 -8.16 0.54
C ILE A 94 12.83 -9.46 0.35
N ASN A 95 12.26 -10.59 0.73
CA ASN A 95 12.87 -11.91 0.56
C ASN A 95 12.95 -12.36 -0.91
N LEU A 96 12.16 -11.71 -1.79
CA LEU A 96 12.21 -11.96 -3.24
C LEU A 96 13.28 -11.12 -3.94
N VAL A 97 13.83 -10.11 -3.24
CA VAL A 97 14.77 -9.16 -3.81
C VAL A 97 16.20 -9.64 -3.56
N ILE A 98 16.86 -10.09 -4.63
CA ILE A 98 18.27 -10.50 -4.63
C ILE A 98 19.17 -9.33 -5.02
N TYR A 99 18.63 -8.31 -5.73
CA TYR A 99 19.34 -7.11 -6.15
C TYR A 99 20.05 -6.45 -4.95
N PRO A 100 21.40 -6.30 -4.99
CA PRO A 100 22.19 -5.98 -3.78
C PRO A 100 22.32 -4.47 -3.53
N PHE A 101 21.90 -3.63 -4.47
CA PHE A 101 22.10 -2.19 -4.40
C PHE A 101 20.81 -1.45 -4.07
N GLY A 102 20.94 -0.15 -3.80
CA GLY A 102 19.81 0.73 -3.44
C GLY A 102 19.39 0.61 -1.97
N LYS A 103 18.69 1.61 -1.50
CA LYS A 103 18.13 1.64 -0.15
C LYS A 103 16.83 0.86 -0.09
N ARG A 104 16.67 0.05 0.95
CA ARG A 104 15.48 -0.75 1.20
C ARG A 104 14.57 -0.03 2.18
N VAL A 105 13.39 0.31 1.73
CA VAL A 105 12.39 1.05 2.50
C VAL A 105 11.13 0.21 2.61
N ARG A 106 10.47 0.25 3.77
CA ARG A 106 9.19 -0.39 3.98
C ARG A 106 8.20 0.56 4.61
N THR A 107 6.98 0.63 4.06
CA THR A 107 5.83 1.24 4.76
C THR A 107 5.05 0.18 5.53
N ILE A 108 4.82 0.47 6.82
CA ILE A 108 4.05 -0.35 7.76
C ILE A 108 2.64 0.23 7.84
N HIS A 109 1.64 -0.58 7.47
CA HIS A 109 0.26 -0.15 7.30
C HIS A 109 -0.70 -0.59 8.42
N ASN A 110 -0.22 -1.34 9.40
CA ASN A 110 -1.05 -1.84 10.50
C ASN A 110 -0.23 -2.13 11.76
N THR A 111 -0.93 -2.38 12.87
CA THR A 111 -0.36 -2.71 14.19
C THR A 111 -0.48 -4.21 14.54
N HIS A 112 -0.83 -5.07 13.58
CA HIS A 112 -1.16 -6.47 13.90
C HIS A 112 0.04 -7.40 13.83
N ASN A 113 1.06 -7.08 13.05
CA ASN A 113 2.17 -7.99 12.81
C ASN A 113 3.51 -7.28 12.96
N VAL A 114 4.33 -7.77 13.88
CA VAL A 114 5.77 -7.52 13.87
C VAL A 114 6.40 -8.40 12.81
N SER A 115 7.33 -7.86 12.06
CA SER A 115 8.03 -8.62 11.03
C SER A 115 9.49 -8.82 11.42
N ASP A 116 9.92 -10.07 11.42
CA ASP A 116 11.33 -10.49 11.50
C ASP A 116 12.18 -9.95 10.33
N GLU A 117 11.52 -9.37 9.34
CA GLU A 117 12.16 -8.75 8.18
C GLU A 117 12.59 -7.30 8.37
N TYR A 118 12.11 -6.62 9.44
CA TYR A 118 12.42 -5.20 9.67
C TYR A 118 13.93 -4.91 9.68
N PRO A 119 14.79 -5.75 10.24
CA PRO A 119 16.24 -5.56 10.17
C PRO A 119 16.85 -5.57 8.76
N LYS A 120 16.11 -6.06 7.75
CA LYS A 120 16.55 -6.08 6.35
C LYS A 120 16.34 -4.75 5.62
N TYR A 121 15.70 -3.78 6.27
CA TYR A 121 15.40 -2.47 5.70
C TYR A 121 16.31 -1.39 6.27
N ASP A 122 16.75 -0.48 5.40
CA ASP A 122 17.48 0.72 5.80
C ASP A 122 16.58 1.74 6.49
N LYS A 123 15.27 1.75 6.14
CA LYS A 123 14.30 2.66 6.72
C LYS A 123 12.90 2.06 6.78
N LEU A 124 12.24 2.27 7.91
CA LEU A 124 10.83 1.94 8.11
C LEU A 124 10.01 3.25 8.11
N ILE A 125 8.83 3.19 7.53
CA ILE A 125 7.86 4.28 7.50
C ILE A 125 6.58 3.79 8.15
N SER A 126 6.08 4.50 9.14
CA SER A 126 4.80 4.23 9.81
C SER A 126 3.74 5.19 9.30
N ILE A 127 2.58 4.68 8.88
CA ILE A 127 1.49 5.51 8.30
C ILE A 127 0.72 6.35 9.33
N SER A 128 1.03 6.23 10.61
CA SER A 128 0.39 6.99 11.67
C SER A 128 1.21 6.92 12.96
N LYS A 129 0.91 7.80 13.90
CA LYS A 129 1.51 7.79 15.24
C LYS A 129 1.26 6.45 15.96
N ALA A 130 0.07 5.86 15.84
CA ALA A 130 -0.24 4.57 16.46
C ALA A 130 0.63 3.43 15.90
N VAL A 131 0.88 3.41 14.58
CA VAL A 131 1.79 2.43 13.96
C VAL A 131 3.23 2.67 14.38
N TYR A 132 3.65 3.94 14.51
CA TYR A 132 4.97 4.29 15.01
C TYR A 132 5.20 3.79 16.44
N GLU A 133 4.27 4.09 17.35
CA GLU A 133 4.36 3.66 18.75
C GLU A 133 4.37 2.13 18.86
N PHE A 134 3.54 1.45 18.08
CA PHE A 134 3.55 0.00 18.00
C PHE A 134 4.92 -0.53 17.55
N THR A 135 5.48 0.02 16.49
CA THR A 135 6.77 -0.40 15.92
C THR A 135 7.92 -0.13 16.89
N LEU A 136 7.90 1.03 17.55
CA LEU A 136 8.90 1.42 18.56
C LEU A 136 8.87 0.48 19.77
N ASN A 137 7.69 0.11 20.26
CA ASN A 137 7.53 -0.84 21.37
C ASN A 137 8.06 -2.24 21.03
N GLN A 138 8.22 -2.55 19.74
CA GLN A 138 8.84 -3.79 19.28
C GLN A 138 10.36 -3.64 19.05
N GLY A 139 10.94 -2.49 19.38
CA GLY A 139 12.38 -2.23 19.27
C GLY A 139 12.82 -1.70 17.90
N PHE A 140 11.88 -1.28 17.04
CA PHE A 140 12.19 -0.76 15.70
C PHE A 140 11.78 0.70 15.56
N ASP A 141 12.75 1.56 15.25
CA ASP A 141 12.49 2.97 14.95
C ASP A 141 11.98 3.14 13.50
N SER A 142 11.05 4.08 13.31
CA SER A 142 10.49 4.41 12.01
C SER A 142 10.20 5.90 11.88
N VAL A 143 9.97 6.37 10.66
CA VAL A 143 9.52 7.74 10.41
C VAL A 143 8.01 7.74 10.22
N VAL A 144 7.31 8.67 10.86
CA VAL A 144 5.87 8.85 10.62
C VAL A 144 5.67 9.59 9.30
N ALA A 145 4.90 8.99 8.39
CA ALA A 145 4.40 9.62 7.18
C ALA A 145 2.95 9.20 6.99
N ASP A 146 2.04 10.08 7.31
CA ASP A 146 0.60 9.81 7.20
C ASP A 146 0.20 9.52 5.76
N ASN A 147 -0.83 8.66 5.61
CA ASN A 147 -1.41 8.39 4.30
C ASN A 147 -2.04 9.66 3.73
N GLY A 148 -1.74 9.95 2.48
CA GLY A 148 -2.29 11.07 1.73
C GLY A 148 -3.24 10.63 0.63
N ILE A 149 -4.13 11.52 0.24
CA ILE A 149 -4.97 11.39 -0.95
C ILE A 149 -4.82 12.65 -1.81
N PRO A 150 -4.95 12.55 -3.14
CA PRO A 150 -4.93 13.72 -3.99
C PRO A 150 -6.09 14.67 -3.65
N VAL A 151 -5.77 15.91 -3.31
CA VAL A 151 -6.77 16.95 -2.95
C VAL A 151 -7.75 17.18 -4.10
N SER A 152 -7.31 17.01 -5.34
CA SER A 152 -8.16 17.12 -6.55
C SER A 152 -9.33 16.12 -6.60
N ARG A 153 -9.28 15.07 -5.80
CA ARG A 153 -10.40 14.11 -5.67
C ARG A 153 -11.47 14.54 -4.67
N ILE A 154 -11.18 15.56 -3.87
CA ILE A 154 -12.13 16.06 -2.88
C ILE A 154 -13.09 17.00 -3.59
N VAL A 155 -14.26 16.50 -3.96
CA VAL A 155 -15.32 17.30 -4.52
C VAL A 155 -16.17 17.84 -3.36
N HIS A 156 -16.11 19.15 -3.13
CA HIS A 156 -17.00 19.81 -2.18
C HIS A 156 -18.40 19.96 -2.80
N THR A 157 -19.25 18.98 -2.55
CA THR A 157 -20.69 19.13 -2.81
C THR A 157 -21.35 19.76 -1.58
N LYS A 158 -22.10 20.85 -1.79
CA LYS A 158 -23.02 21.34 -0.76
C LYS A 158 -24.13 20.30 -0.61
N VAL A 159 -23.98 19.43 0.37
CA VAL A 159 -25.06 18.51 0.73
C VAL A 159 -26.05 19.30 1.60
N ALA A 160 -27.30 19.38 1.18
CA ALA A 160 -28.35 19.90 2.05
C ALA A 160 -28.44 18.99 3.30
N PRO A 161 -28.56 19.57 4.50
CA PRO A 161 -28.78 18.75 5.70
C PRO A 161 -30.04 17.92 5.53
N PHE A 162 -30.02 16.70 6.04
CA PHE A 162 -31.22 15.85 6.09
C PHE A 162 -32.33 16.59 6.86
N SER A 163 -33.48 16.80 6.21
CA SER A 163 -34.62 17.55 6.78
C SER A 163 -35.74 16.66 7.29
N ASP A 164 -35.54 15.36 7.35
CA ASP A 164 -36.55 14.36 7.73
C ASP A 164 -36.63 14.07 9.24
N GLY A 165 -35.86 14.81 10.04
CA GLY A 165 -35.84 14.67 11.50
C GLY A 165 -35.19 13.36 11.99
N LYS A 166 -34.51 12.62 11.13
CA LYS A 166 -33.84 11.35 11.45
C LYS A 166 -32.31 11.53 11.55
N LEU A 167 -31.71 10.67 12.38
CA LEU A 167 -30.26 10.51 12.38
C LEU A 167 -29.85 9.50 11.31
N HIS A 168 -28.94 9.91 10.43
CA HIS A 168 -28.44 9.08 9.36
C HIS A 168 -27.01 8.64 9.68
N PHE A 169 -26.77 7.33 9.78
CA PHE A 169 -25.46 6.75 10.01
C PHE A 169 -24.98 6.05 8.75
N VAL A 170 -23.73 6.31 8.35
CA VAL A 170 -23.09 5.65 7.21
C VAL A 170 -21.76 5.09 7.67
N GLN A 171 -21.56 3.80 7.44
CA GLN A 171 -20.28 3.14 7.62
C GLN A 171 -19.77 2.60 6.29
N VAL A 172 -18.66 3.17 5.79
CA VAL A 172 -18.03 2.76 4.54
C VAL A 172 -16.81 1.90 4.86
N SER A 173 -16.95 0.58 4.72
CA SER A 173 -15.86 -0.37 4.98
C SER A 173 -16.10 -1.69 4.26
N ARG A 174 -15.05 -2.53 4.14
CA ARG A 174 -15.25 -3.93 3.75
C ARG A 174 -16.10 -4.63 4.81
N LEU A 175 -16.95 -5.58 4.39
CA LEU A 175 -17.66 -6.47 5.30
C LEU A 175 -16.67 -7.45 5.95
N TYR A 176 -16.03 -7.00 7.01
CA TYR A 176 -15.14 -7.80 7.83
C TYR A 176 -15.35 -7.40 9.28
N ILE A 177 -16.29 -8.07 9.92
CA ILE A 177 -16.87 -7.72 11.23
C ILE A 177 -15.78 -7.58 12.30
N GLU A 178 -14.87 -8.55 12.38
CA GLU A 178 -13.80 -8.60 13.40
C GLU A 178 -12.85 -7.39 13.36
N GLN A 179 -12.65 -6.78 12.18
CA GLN A 179 -11.77 -5.62 12.05
C GLN A 179 -12.50 -4.29 11.92
N LYS A 180 -13.75 -4.31 11.48
CA LYS A 180 -14.50 -3.09 11.11
C LYS A 180 -15.65 -2.79 12.07
N GLY A 181 -16.02 -3.76 12.92
CA GLY A 181 -16.99 -3.54 14.00
C GLY A 181 -18.39 -3.14 13.53
N GLN A 182 -18.84 -3.65 12.37
CA GLN A 182 -20.18 -3.35 11.87
C GLN A 182 -21.26 -3.81 12.83
N ASP A 183 -21.06 -4.93 13.50
CA ASP A 183 -21.90 -5.48 14.54
C ASP A 183 -21.95 -4.57 15.78
N ILE A 184 -20.80 -4.03 16.18
CA ILE A 184 -20.70 -3.08 17.31
C ILE A 184 -21.50 -1.81 16.99
N LEU A 185 -21.39 -1.27 15.77
CA LEU A 185 -22.18 -0.12 15.35
C LEU A 185 -23.68 -0.44 15.42
N LEU A 186 -24.13 -1.57 14.85
CA LEU A 186 -25.54 -1.97 14.87
C LEU A 186 -26.05 -2.16 16.30
N LEU A 187 -25.27 -2.80 17.18
CA LEU A 187 -25.64 -2.97 18.58
C LEU A 187 -25.71 -1.64 19.34
N SER A 188 -24.82 -0.69 19.02
CA SER A 188 -24.83 0.63 19.67
C SER A 188 -26.10 1.44 19.32
N LEU A 189 -26.69 1.24 18.13
CA LEU A 189 -27.91 1.91 17.70
C LEU A 189 -29.15 1.48 18.46
N ILE A 190 -29.10 0.35 19.18
CA ILE A 190 -30.21 -0.10 20.06
C ILE A 190 -30.35 0.82 21.27
N HIS A 191 -29.33 1.58 21.62
CA HIS A 191 -29.27 2.44 22.79
C HIS A 191 -29.49 3.94 22.47
N ILE A 192 -29.80 4.28 21.24
CA ILE A 192 -30.12 5.62 20.75
C ILE A 192 -31.61 5.74 20.51
#